data_0a7c245a3c661a48fc0fb9f8486353ff
#
_entry.id   0a7c245a3c661a48fc0fb9f8486353ff
#
_cell.length_a   1.000
_cell.length_b   1.000
_cell.length_c   1.000
_cell.angle_alpha   90.00
_cell.angle_beta   90.00
_cell.angle_gamma   90.00
#
_symmetry.space_group_name_H-M   'P 1'
#
loop_
_entity.id
_entity.type
_entity.pdbx_description
1 polymer ?
#
loop_
_entity_poly.entity_id
_entity_poly.type
_entity_poly.pdbx_seq_one_letter_code
_entity_poly.pdbx_strand_id
1 'polypeptide(L)'
;MVIPDFELPTSKSRGVLPTCYSKEDAVFNVQRAALLIAALATGSTTAFPTALEDRFHQPYRLTLVPGLDEILKLRAPGLLGCALSGAGPSILVFFERGYESVCDLVRQIFRLHGCGSEVMLTEIAERGLEVRQERD
;
A
#
# COMPACT_ATOMS: atom_id res chain seq x y z
N MET A 1 1.45 0.39 -8.81
CA MET A 1 1.41 1.56 -7.91
C MET A 1 0.59 2.66 -8.57
N VAL A 2 -0.28 3.35 -7.83
CA VAL A 2 -1.01 4.54 -8.30
C VAL A 2 -0.46 5.76 -7.56
N ILE A 3 -0.02 6.76 -8.33
CA ILE A 3 0.70 7.94 -7.83
C ILE A 3 -0.21 9.16 -8.07
N PRO A 4 -0.79 9.77 -7.03
CA PRO A 4 -1.62 10.96 -7.19
C PRO A 4 -0.80 12.22 -7.46
N ASP A 5 -1.43 13.21 -8.13
CA ASP A 5 -0.81 14.46 -8.59
C ASP A 5 -0.65 15.52 -7.50
N PHE A 6 -0.46 15.11 -6.24
CA PHE A 6 -0.19 16.04 -5.17
C PHE A 6 0.93 15.56 -4.27
N GLU A 7 1.64 16.51 -3.68
CA GLU A 7 2.72 16.24 -2.76
C GLU A 7 2.21 16.17 -1.31
N LEU A 8 2.60 15.11 -0.60
CA LEU A 8 2.40 15.00 0.83
C LEU A 8 3.77 14.98 1.52
N PRO A 9 4.19 16.09 2.15
CA PRO A 9 5.46 16.12 2.85
C PRO A 9 5.54 15.03 3.92
N THR A 10 6.65 14.28 3.94
CA THR A 10 6.84 13.18 4.89
C THR A 10 6.73 13.64 6.35
N SER A 11 7.18 14.86 6.65
CA SER A 11 7.02 15.47 7.99
C SER A 11 5.55 15.60 8.39
N LYS A 12 4.69 16.08 7.47
CA LYS A 12 3.24 16.17 7.71
C LYS A 12 2.61 14.79 7.89
N SER A 13 2.98 13.84 7.04
CA SER A 13 2.47 12.46 7.12
C SER A 13 2.92 11.73 8.40
N ARG A 14 4.09 12.06 8.93
CA ARG A 14 4.57 11.52 10.21
C ARG A 14 3.98 12.27 11.41
N GLY A 15 3.70 13.55 11.28
CA GLY A 15 3.17 14.39 12.36
C GLY A 15 1.78 14.00 12.85
N VAL A 16 1.00 13.24 12.08
CA VAL A 16 -0.33 12.75 12.50
C VAL A 16 -0.27 11.41 13.26
N LEU A 17 0.91 10.80 13.35
CA LEU A 17 1.06 9.52 14.04
C LEU A 17 1.11 9.73 15.57
N PRO A 18 0.53 8.83 16.36
CA PRO A 18 0.64 8.89 17.81
C PRO A 18 2.08 8.64 18.26
N THR A 19 2.42 9.14 19.44
CA THR A 19 3.75 8.94 20.06
C THR A 19 3.94 7.55 20.65
N CYS A 20 2.85 6.82 20.89
CA CYS A 20 2.86 5.44 21.40
C CYS A 20 1.65 4.69 20.86
N TYR A 21 1.76 3.36 20.85
CA TYR A 21 0.71 2.44 20.42
C TYR A 21 0.36 1.47 21.54
N SER A 22 -0.85 0.94 21.53
CA SER A 22 -1.24 -0.13 22.44
C SER A 22 -0.45 -1.41 22.15
N LYS A 23 -0.33 -2.28 23.15
CA LYS A 23 0.26 -3.62 22.95
C LYS A 23 -0.52 -4.42 21.90
N GLU A 24 -1.85 -4.29 21.92
CA GLU A 24 -2.77 -4.95 21.00
C GLU A 24 -2.51 -4.51 19.56
N ASP A 25 -2.32 -3.22 19.31
CA ASP A 25 -2.03 -2.69 17.98
C ASP A 25 -0.62 -3.09 17.52
N ALA A 26 0.34 -3.13 18.43
CA ALA A 26 1.69 -3.60 18.12
C ALA A 26 1.69 -5.08 17.70
N VAL A 27 1.03 -5.94 18.45
CA VAL A 27 0.88 -7.36 18.12
C VAL A 27 0.13 -7.53 16.80
N PHE A 28 -0.97 -6.78 16.60
CA PHE A 28 -1.74 -6.81 15.35
C PHE A 28 -0.85 -6.52 14.14
N ASN A 29 -0.09 -5.43 14.15
CA ASN A 29 0.74 -5.06 13.00
C ASN A 29 1.90 -6.03 12.75
N VAL A 30 2.54 -6.56 13.80
CA VAL A 30 3.58 -7.60 13.65
C VAL A 30 3.02 -8.85 12.99
N GLN A 31 1.81 -9.29 13.40
CA GLN A 31 1.13 -10.43 12.77
C GLN A 31 0.83 -10.17 11.29
N ARG A 32 0.39 -8.95 10.92
CA ARG A 32 0.11 -8.58 9.51
C ARG A 32 1.39 -8.56 8.67
N ALA A 33 2.47 -8.01 9.19
CA ALA A 33 3.76 -8.01 8.51
C ALA A 33 4.27 -9.45 8.28
N ALA A 34 4.20 -10.31 9.29
CA ALA A 34 4.59 -11.72 9.16
C ALA A 34 3.70 -12.47 8.15
N LEU A 35 2.37 -12.21 8.17
CA LEU A 35 1.42 -12.82 7.24
C LEU A 35 1.71 -12.37 5.81
N LEU A 36 2.04 -11.10 5.56
CA LEU A 36 2.38 -10.60 4.23
C LEU A 36 3.64 -11.29 3.69
N ILE A 37 4.69 -11.42 4.50
CA ILE A 37 5.91 -12.13 4.11
C ILE A 37 5.61 -13.60 3.78
N ALA A 38 4.81 -14.28 4.62
CA ALA A 38 4.40 -15.66 4.36
C ALA A 38 3.58 -15.77 3.07
N ALA A 39 2.64 -14.86 2.82
CA ALA A 39 1.83 -14.83 1.60
C ALA A 39 2.69 -14.65 0.35
N LEU A 40 3.66 -13.73 0.38
CA LEU A 40 4.60 -13.51 -0.72
C LEU A 40 5.49 -14.75 -0.96
N ALA A 41 6.03 -15.35 0.09
CA ALA A 41 6.92 -16.50 -0.02
C ALA A 41 6.22 -17.78 -0.51
N THR A 42 4.92 -17.93 -0.22
CA THR A 42 4.12 -19.10 -0.60
C THR A 42 3.25 -18.89 -1.83
N GLY A 43 3.16 -17.66 -2.35
CA GLY A 43 2.23 -17.29 -3.42
C GLY A 43 0.75 -17.32 -3.01
N SER A 44 0.45 -17.23 -1.71
CA SER A 44 -0.93 -17.29 -1.20
C SER A 44 -1.65 -15.96 -1.39
N THR A 45 -2.48 -15.84 -2.42
CA THR A 45 -3.25 -14.61 -2.72
C THR A 45 -4.37 -14.36 -1.71
N THR A 46 -4.94 -15.40 -1.10
CA THR A 46 -6.05 -15.29 -0.15
C THR A 46 -5.71 -14.59 1.16
N ALA A 47 -4.43 -14.53 1.52
CA ALA A 47 -3.98 -13.89 2.74
C ALA A 47 -3.79 -12.36 2.62
N PHE A 48 -3.67 -11.84 1.38
CA PHE A 48 -3.36 -10.43 1.13
C PHE A 48 -4.35 -9.44 1.78
N PRO A 49 -5.69 -9.60 1.65
CA PRO A 49 -6.62 -8.64 2.25
C PRO A 49 -6.39 -8.46 3.75
N THR A 50 -6.15 -9.56 4.47
CA THR A 50 -5.86 -9.52 5.90
C THR A 50 -4.46 -9.00 6.18
N ALA A 51 -3.46 -9.40 5.38
CA ALA A 51 -2.06 -9.00 5.57
C ALA A 51 -1.81 -7.50 5.36
N LEU A 52 -2.67 -6.82 4.58
CA LEU A 52 -2.57 -5.38 4.30
C LEU A 52 -3.33 -4.50 5.30
N GLU A 53 -4.03 -5.09 6.27
CA GLU A 53 -4.62 -4.34 7.37
C GLU A 53 -3.55 -3.70 8.23
N ASP A 54 -3.80 -2.47 8.69
CA ASP A 54 -2.84 -1.69 9.47
C ASP A 54 -3.53 -0.88 10.57
N ARG A 55 -2.87 -0.77 11.70
CA ARG A 55 -3.27 0.07 12.83
C ARG A 55 -2.22 1.10 13.22
N PHE A 56 -1.05 1.08 12.58
CA PHE A 56 0.07 1.95 12.93
C PHE A 56 0.08 3.26 12.17
N HIS A 57 -0.34 3.27 10.91
CA HIS A 57 -0.18 4.49 10.12
C HIS A 57 -1.33 4.82 9.18
N GLN A 58 -1.94 3.86 8.49
CA GLN A 58 -2.99 4.13 7.51
C GLN A 58 -4.22 4.82 8.13
N PRO A 59 -4.75 4.40 9.31
CA PRO A 59 -5.91 5.05 9.92
C PRO A 59 -5.69 6.53 10.24
N TYR A 60 -4.48 6.90 10.64
CA TYR A 60 -4.15 8.28 10.98
C TYR A 60 -3.96 9.18 9.75
N ARG A 61 -3.78 8.59 8.57
CA ARG A 61 -3.55 9.30 7.31
C ARG A 61 -4.79 9.42 6.43
N LEU A 62 -5.93 8.90 6.84
CA LEU A 62 -7.18 8.93 6.08
C LEU A 62 -7.57 10.36 5.66
N THR A 63 -7.31 11.36 6.50
CA THR A 63 -7.61 12.76 6.21
C THR A 63 -6.57 13.47 5.35
N LEU A 64 -5.40 12.85 5.16
CA LEU A 64 -4.29 13.45 4.41
C LEU A 64 -4.26 13.02 2.94
N VAL A 65 -4.89 11.89 2.61
CA VAL A 65 -4.91 11.34 1.26
C VAL A 65 -6.35 11.23 0.79
N PRO A 66 -6.75 12.01 -0.24
CA PRO A 66 -8.11 12.00 -0.75
C PRO A 66 -8.57 10.60 -1.16
N GLY A 67 -9.74 10.17 -0.68
CA GLY A 67 -10.31 8.87 -1.00
C GLY A 67 -9.61 7.65 -0.38
N LEU A 68 -8.63 7.82 0.52
CA LEU A 68 -7.87 6.71 1.07
C LEU A 68 -8.76 5.65 1.75
N ASP A 69 -9.77 6.06 2.51
CA ASP A 69 -10.68 5.12 3.18
C ASP A 69 -11.43 4.23 2.18
N GLU A 70 -11.89 4.80 1.07
CA GLU A 70 -12.54 4.07 -0.03
C GLU A 70 -11.56 3.12 -0.73
N ILE A 71 -10.34 3.60 -0.99
CA ILE A 71 -9.27 2.81 -1.64
C ILE A 71 -8.90 1.60 -0.78
N LEU A 72 -8.69 1.77 0.51
CA LEU A 72 -8.33 0.66 1.42
C LEU A 72 -9.45 -0.38 1.57
N LYS A 73 -10.70 0.05 1.39
CA LYS A 73 -11.89 -0.82 1.44
C LYS A 73 -12.28 -1.40 0.09
N LEU A 74 -11.62 -0.99 -1.00
CA LEU A 74 -11.96 -1.43 -2.35
C LEU A 74 -11.93 -2.96 -2.46
N ARG A 75 -12.94 -3.51 -3.13
CA ARG A 75 -13.04 -4.93 -3.46
C ARG A 75 -13.44 -5.06 -4.92
N ALA A 76 -12.68 -5.83 -5.68
CA ALA A 76 -12.95 -6.10 -7.10
C ALA A 76 -12.36 -7.47 -7.48
N PRO A 77 -12.87 -8.12 -8.53
CA PRO A 77 -12.26 -9.35 -9.06
C PRO A 77 -10.78 -9.12 -9.38
N GLY A 78 -9.93 -10.04 -8.97
CA GLY A 78 -8.48 -9.97 -9.18
C GLY A 78 -7.72 -8.96 -8.31
N LEU A 79 -8.40 -8.08 -7.57
CA LEU A 79 -7.76 -7.19 -6.59
C LEU A 79 -7.46 -7.96 -5.31
N LEU A 80 -6.20 -8.03 -4.92
CA LEU A 80 -5.74 -8.64 -3.66
C LEU A 80 -5.78 -7.65 -2.50
N GLY A 81 -5.63 -6.35 -2.78
CA GLY A 81 -5.78 -5.27 -1.80
C GLY A 81 -4.94 -4.05 -2.13
N CYS A 82 -5.16 -3.00 -1.35
CA CYS A 82 -4.46 -1.73 -1.45
C CYS A 82 -3.80 -1.36 -0.12
N ALA A 83 -2.68 -0.65 -0.20
CA ALA A 83 -1.99 -0.08 0.96
C ALA A 83 -1.25 1.20 0.57
N LEU A 84 -1.02 2.10 1.54
CA LEU A 84 -0.13 3.23 1.33
C LEU A 84 1.31 2.78 1.07
N SER A 85 1.97 3.39 0.11
CA SER A 85 3.41 3.24 -0.11
C SER A 85 4.18 4.13 0.87
N GLY A 86 4.68 3.54 1.95
CA GLY A 86 5.43 4.28 2.98
C GLY A 86 4.61 5.41 3.63
N ALA A 87 5.09 6.64 3.53
CA ALA A 87 4.39 7.81 4.07
C ALA A 87 3.15 8.23 3.23
N GLY A 88 2.97 7.69 2.05
CA GLY A 88 2.03 8.13 1.04
C GLY A 88 2.57 9.34 0.24
N PRO A 89 1.78 9.94 -0.65
CA PRO A 89 0.38 9.63 -0.93
C PRO A 89 0.16 8.47 -1.91
N SER A 90 1.22 7.90 -2.48
CA SER A 90 1.12 6.80 -3.45
C SER A 90 0.50 5.54 -2.85
N ILE A 91 -0.27 4.83 -3.66
CA ILE A 91 -0.96 3.59 -3.28
C ILE A 91 -0.28 2.39 -3.95
N LEU A 92 0.08 1.40 -3.16
CA LEU A 92 0.38 0.06 -3.66
C LEU A 92 -0.94 -0.66 -3.92
N VAL A 93 -1.08 -1.20 -5.13
CA VAL A 93 -2.24 -2.00 -5.54
C VAL A 93 -1.72 -3.38 -5.87
N PHE A 94 -2.09 -4.37 -5.08
CA PHE A 94 -1.76 -5.77 -5.30
C PHE A 94 -2.90 -6.44 -6.06
N PHE A 95 -2.59 -7.13 -7.14
CA PHE A 95 -3.60 -7.78 -8.00
C PHE A 95 -3.03 -9.02 -8.68
N GLU A 96 -3.92 -9.90 -9.12
CA GLU A 96 -3.57 -11.09 -9.88
C GLU A 96 -3.21 -10.72 -11.32
N ARG A 97 -2.32 -11.49 -11.95
CA ARG A 97 -1.92 -11.27 -13.35
C ARG A 97 -3.14 -11.22 -14.27
N GLY A 98 -3.20 -10.23 -15.16
CA GLY A 98 -4.32 -10.00 -16.07
C GLY A 98 -5.43 -9.08 -15.52
N TYR A 99 -5.25 -8.58 -14.29
CA TYR A 99 -6.21 -7.66 -13.66
C TYR A 99 -5.64 -6.24 -13.46
N GLU A 100 -4.73 -5.81 -14.32
CA GLU A 100 -4.07 -4.48 -14.25
C GLU A 100 -5.09 -3.33 -14.23
N SER A 101 -6.26 -3.54 -14.86
CA SER A 101 -7.37 -2.57 -14.88
C SER A 101 -7.93 -2.21 -13.50
N VAL A 102 -7.67 -2.99 -12.45
CA VAL A 102 -8.05 -2.62 -11.07
C VAL A 102 -7.36 -1.33 -10.60
N CYS A 103 -6.21 -0.97 -11.19
CA CYS A 103 -5.57 0.31 -10.94
C CYS A 103 -6.44 1.49 -11.39
N ASP A 104 -7.27 1.32 -12.43
CA ASP A 104 -8.19 2.37 -12.90
C ASP A 104 -9.31 2.65 -11.90
N LEU A 105 -9.71 1.67 -11.09
CA LEU A 105 -10.67 1.87 -10.01
C LEU A 105 -10.09 2.82 -8.94
N VAL A 106 -8.82 2.64 -8.56
CA VAL A 106 -8.13 3.53 -7.63
C VAL A 106 -7.98 4.93 -8.23
N ARG A 107 -7.61 5.04 -9.52
CA ARG A 107 -7.57 6.32 -10.24
C ARG A 107 -8.92 7.02 -10.27
N GLN A 108 -10.01 6.26 -10.46
CA GLN A 108 -11.36 6.81 -10.45
C GLN A 108 -11.72 7.38 -9.08
N ILE A 109 -11.35 6.71 -7.98
CA ILE A 109 -11.57 7.24 -6.63
C ILE A 109 -10.81 8.56 -6.46
N PHE A 110 -9.52 8.62 -6.80
CA PHE A 110 -8.76 9.88 -6.75
C PHE A 110 -9.44 11.00 -7.55
N ARG A 111 -9.92 10.67 -8.75
CA ARG A 111 -10.59 11.63 -9.62
C ARG A 111 -11.90 12.16 -9.02
N LEU A 112 -12.70 11.30 -8.36
CA LEU A 112 -13.91 11.69 -7.65
C LEU A 112 -13.63 12.65 -6.48
N HIS A 113 -12.43 12.54 -5.89
CA HIS A 113 -11.94 13.44 -4.85
C HIS A 113 -11.13 14.64 -5.40
N GLY A 114 -11.24 14.91 -6.71
CA GLY A 114 -10.61 16.07 -7.35
C GLY A 114 -9.09 15.95 -7.55
N CYS A 115 -8.54 14.74 -7.50
CA CYS A 115 -7.12 14.48 -7.65
C CYS A 115 -6.84 13.64 -8.91
N GLY A 116 -5.92 14.09 -9.77
CA GLY A 116 -5.39 13.29 -10.86
C GLY A 116 -4.40 12.24 -10.34
N SER A 117 -4.08 11.24 -11.16
CA SER A 117 -3.09 10.22 -10.80
C SER A 117 -2.57 9.47 -12.01
N GLU A 118 -1.36 8.93 -11.90
CA GLU A 118 -0.75 8.04 -12.89
C GLU A 118 -0.56 6.62 -12.33
N VAL A 119 -0.38 5.65 -13.23
CA VAL A 119 -0.14 4.25 -12.87
C VAL A 119 1.29 3.88 -13.25
N MET A 120 2.01 3.30 -12.30
CA MET A 120 3.30 2.65 -12.52
C MET A 120 3.14 1.16 -12.24
N LEU A 121 3.19 0.34 -13.29
CA LEU A 121 3.21 -1.13 -13.14
C LEU A 121 4.62 -1.58 -12.75
N THR A 122 4.69 -2.41 -11.73
CA THR A 122 5.93 -3.00 -11.22
C THR A 122 5.68 -4.45 -10.81
N GLU A 123 6.73 -5.22 -10.72
CA GLU A 123 6.70 -6.59 -10.21
C GLU A 123 7.45 -6.68 -8.87
N ILE A 124 7.14 -7.70 -8.09
CA ILE A 124 7.90 -8.01 -6.88
C ILE A 124 9.23 -8.62 -7.31
N ALA A 125 10.34 -8.04 -6.85
CA ALA A 125 11.66 -8.54 -7.21
C ALA A 125 11.89 -9.95 -6.65
N GLU A 126 12.33 -10.87 -7.50
CA GLU A 126 12.66 -12.25 -7.10
C GLU A 126 13.96 -12.33 -6.30
N ARG A 127 14.83 -11.33 -6.47
CA ARG A 127 16.14 -11.27 -5.80
C ARG A 127 16.22 -10.04 -4.92
N GLY A 128 16.93 -10.19 -3.80
CA GLY A 128 17.25 -9.07 -2.91
C GLY A 128 18.35 -8.16 -3.46
N LEU A 129 19.04 -7.44 -2.57
CA LEU A 129 20.14 -6.57 -2.92
C LEU A 129 21.29 -7.38 -3.56
N GLU A 130 21.69 -6.99 -4.77
CA GLU A 130 22.89 -7.48 -5.44
C GLU A 130 23.97 -6.39 -5.45
N VAL A 131 25.16 -6.71 -4.97
CA VAL A 131 26.32 -5.83 -5.04
C VAL A 131 27.26 -6.37 -6.11
N ARG A 132 27.49 -5.57 -7.16
CA ARG A 132 28.48 -5.89 -8.20
C ARG A 132 29.72 -5.04 -7.93
N GLN A 133 30.87 -5.70 -7.76
CA GLN A 133 32.16 -5.02 -7.83
C GLN A 133 32.57 -4.90 -9.30
N GLU A 134 32.68 -3.67 -9.79
CA GLU A 134 33.38 -3.42 -11.05
C GLU A 134 34.85 -3.72 -10.78
N ARG A 135 35.42 -4.64 -11.53
CA ARG A 135 36.88 -4.87 -11.55
C ARG A 135 37.45 -3.87 -12.57
N ASP A 136 38.27 -2.94 -12.05
CA ASP A 136 39.11 -2.08 -12.90
C ASP A 136 40.04 -2.91 -13.80
#